data_7d448912c0b73af3009e6bcbda3c62f5
#
_entry.id   7d448912c0b73af3009e6bcbda3c62f5
#
_cell.length_a   1.000
_cell.length_b   1.000
_cell.length_c   1.000
_cell.angle_alpha   90.00
_cell.angle_beta   90.00
_cell.angle_gamma   90.00
#
_symmetry.space_group_name_H-M   'P 1'
#
loop_
_entity.id
_entity.type
_entity.pdbx_description
1 polymer ?
#
loop_
_entity_poly.entity_id
_entity_poly.type
_entity_poly.pdbx_seq_one_letter_code
_entity_poly.pdbx_strand_id
1 'polypeptide(L)'
;MNFFARLSLGMAATLLCNLAFAQQPGLGQLYPAAPPEGASFVRVLNPSLDPVKISLGGKDEIEPLSAGIKIGTNYRTIGPGQAVRVSVNGAPILAPIKVEPNSFATLILKKQGDQYAVAVVHDSTQGQNALKATLRFYNLVQGCVATVSAARTIKIFENVPAWETRHRFINPVGAQLTAACGQSESSPLQLPALQPGGRYSIFVTGESSKPVLSGRVDGVE
;
A
#
# COMPACT_ATOMS: atom_id res chain seq x y z
N MET A 1 -80.24 21.90 46.80
CA MET A 1 -79.12 22.82 47.05
C MET A 1 -77.88 22.18 46.48
N ASN A 2 -77.50 22.63 45.30
CA ASN A 2 -76.48 21.97 44.46
C ASN A 2 -75.17 22.75 44.61
N PHE A 3 -74.11 22.08 44.98
CA PHE A 3 -72.71 22.57 44.91
C PHE A 3 -71.95 21.79 43.83
N PHE A 4 -71.70 22.55 42.73
CA PHE A 4 -70.81 22.08 41.68
C PHE A 4 -69.37 22.36 42.05
N ALA A 5 -68.53 21.39 42.28
CA ALA A 5 -67.07 21.54 42.37
C ALA A 5 -66.48 21.34 40.97
N ARG A 6 -65.87 22.38 40.45
CA ARG A 6 -65.10 22.41 39.22
C ARG A 6 -63.68 21.96 39.52
N LEU A 7 -63.28 20.78 38.97
CA LEU A 7 -61.93 20.25 39.01
C LEU A 7 -61.19 20.82 37.77
N SER A 8 -60.21 21.71 37.99
CA SER A 8 -59.34 22.25 36.98
C SER A 8 -58.12 21.27 36.80
N LEU A 9 -58.06 20.59 35.67
CA LEU A 9 -56.97 19.72 35.28
C LEU A 9 -55.83 20.59 34.74
N GLY A 10 -54.76 20.76 35.54
CA GLY A 10 -53.52 21.41 35.11
C GLY A 10 -52.69 20.47 34.26
N MET A 11 -52.53 20.80 32.97
CA MET A 11 -51.71 20.09 32.01
C MET A 11 -50.27 20.58 32.16
N ALA A 12 -49.43 19.82 32.84
CA ALA A 12 -47.99 20.08 32.92
C ALA A 12 -47.30 19.56 31.65
N ALA A 13 -46.95 20.46 30.76
CA ALA A 13 -46.14 20.17 29.59
C ALA A 13 -44.68 20.05 30.01
N THR A 14 -44.17 18.82 30.11
CA THR A 14 -42.74 18.55 30.29
C THR A 14 -42.01 18.71 28.96
N LEU A 15 -41.28 19.85 28.82
CA LEU A 15 -40.30 20.01 27.71
C LEU A 15 -39.15 19.06 27.93
N LEU A 16 -39.09 17.96 27.18
CA LEU A 16 -37.92 17.11 27.03
C LEU A 16 -36.93 17.85 26.11
N CYS A 17 -35.96 18.55 26.68
CA CYS A 17 -34.76 19.01 25.97
C CYS A 17 -33.95 17.80 25.58
N ASN A 18 -34.08 17.34 24.33
CA ASN A 18 -33.12 16.42 23.73
C ASN A 18 -31.80 17.16 23.54
N LEU A 19 -30.86 16.94 24.47
CA LEU A 19 -29.46 17.30 24.29
C LEU A 19 -28.90 16.39 23.21
N ALA A 20 -29.00 16.82 21.95
CA ALA A 20 -28.22 16.22 20.86
C ALA A 20 -26.72 16.49 21.16
N PHE A 21 -26.04 15.52 21.71
CA PHE A 21 -24.59 15.54 21.71
C PHE A 21 -24.14 15.45 20.24
N ALA A 22 -23.87 16.61 19.66
CA ALA A 22 -23.13 16.67 18.41
C ALA A 22 -21.75 16.05 18.72
N GLN A 23 -21.54 14.81 18.28
CA GLN A 23 -20.21 14.21 18.25
C GLN A 23 -19.38 15.06 17.30
N GLN A 24 -18.56 15.95 17.84
CA GLN A 24 -17.53 16.61 17.07
C GLN A 24 -16.65 15.50 16.47
N PRO A 25 -16.47 15.43 15.14
CA PRO A 25 -15.48 14.55 14.56
C PRO A 25 -14.15 14.90 15.22
N GLY A 26 -13.61 13.97 16.00
CA GLY A 26 -12.41 14.21 16.79
C GLY A 26 -11.28 14.66 15.88
N LEU A 27 -10.53 15.67 16.29
CA LEU A 27 -9.34 16.17 15.58
C LEU A 27 -8.34 15.05 15.24
N GLY A 28 -8.41 13.91 15.91
CA GLY A 28 -7.64 12.69 15.60
C GLY A 28 -7.96 12.04 14.23
N GLN A 29 -9.10 12.38 13.59
CA GLN A 29 -9.38 11.95 12.22
C GLN A 29 -8.69 12.82 11.16
N LEU A 30 -8.30 14.04 11.50
CA LEU A 30 -7.58 14.94 10.59
C LEU A 30 -6.07 14.62 10.55
N TYR A 31 -5.54 14.02 11.59
CA TYR A 31 -4.13 13.63 11.70
C TYR A 31 -4.06 12.18 12.16
N PRO A 32 -3.81 11.22 11.26
CA PRO A 32 -3.55 9.85 11.69
C PRO A 32 -2.41 9.86 12.71
N ALA A 33 -2.58 9.09 13.78
CA ALA A 33 -1.56 9.00 14.83
C ALA A 33 -0.19 8.71 14.21
N ALA A 34 0.81 9.51 14.55
CA ALA A 34 2.16 9.22 14.10
C ALA A 34 2.59 7.85 14.65
N PRO A 35 3.23 7.01 13.85
CA PRO A 35 3.72 5.72 14.32
C PRO A 35 4.75 5.96 15.45
N PRO A 36 4.92 4.98 16.36
CA PRO A 36 5.92 5.05 17.42
C PRO A 36 7.31 5.32 16.82
N GLU A 37 8.12 6.11 17.51
CA GLU A 37 9.51 6.32 17.13
C GLU A 37 10.26 4.98 17.08
N GLY A 38 11.05 4.77 16.02
CA GLY A 38 11.73 3.50 15.76
C GLY A 38 10.86 2.43 15.10
N ALA A 39 9.59 2.68 14.84
CA ALA A 39 8.75 1.76 14.06
C ALA A 39 9.20 1.70 12.60
N SER A 40 9.03 0.52 11.98
CA SER A 40 9.28 0.31 10.55
C SER A 40 7.98 -0.05 9.84
N PHE A 41 7.91 0.27 8.56
CA PHE A 41 6.77 -0.03 7.71
C PHE A 41 7.17 -1.11 6.70
N VAL A 42 6.51 -2.26 6.76
CA VAL A 42 6.90 -3.43 5.98
C VAL A 42 5.72 -3.92 5.16
N ARG A 43 5.95 -4.22 3.89
CA ARG A 43 4.99 -4.94 3.04
C ARG A 43 5.62 -6.14 2.37
N VAL A 44 4.79 -7.06 1.89
CA VAL A 44 5.21 -8.25 1.13
C VAL A 44 4.69 -8.13 -0.29
N LEU A 45 5.53 -8.48 -1.29
CA LEU A 45 5.15 -8.62 -2.69
C LEU A 45 5.35 -10.06 -3.15
N ASN A 46 4.38 -10.59 -3.89
CA ASN A 46 4.53 -11.83 -4.64
C ASN A 46 4.51 -11.52 -6.15
N PRO A 47 5.68 -11.49 -6.81
CA PRO A 47 5.78 -11.24 -8.25
C PRO A 47 5.36 -12.45 -9.11
N SER A 48 5.12 -13.61 -8.51
CA SER A 48 4.66 -14.82 -9.21
C SER A 48 3.18 -14.74 -9.55
N LEU A 49 2.77 -15.44 -10.61
CA LEU A 49 1.37 -15.68 -10.91
C LEU A 49 0.73 -16.70 -9.97
N ASP A 50 1.53 -17.57 -9.34
CA ASP A 50 1.06 -18.55 -8.36
C ASP A 50 0.54 -17.84 -7.11
N PRO A 51 -0.74 -17.97 -6.74
CA PRO A 51 -1.29 -17.32 -5.55
C PRO A 51 -0.70 -17.91 -4.27
N VAL A 52 -0.35 -17.05 -3.30
CA VAL A 52 0.12 -17.48 -1.98
C VAL A 52 -0.64 -16.77 -0.87
N LYS A 53 -0.90 -17.48 0.23
CA LYS A 53 -1.42 -16.91 1.46
C LYS A 53 -0.27 -16.34 2.28
N ILE A 54 -0.41 -15.12 2.77
CA ILE A 54 0.63 -14.43 3.52
C ILE A 54 0.14 -14.11 4.93
N SER A 55 1.02 -14.32 5.92
CA SER A 55 0.94 -13.70 7.23
C SER A 55 2.16 -12.81 7.45
N LEU A 56 1.93 -11.56 7.82
CA LEU A 56 2.97 -10.58 8.12
C LEU A 56 2.75 -10.03 9.54
N GLY A 57 3.75 -10.19 10.41
CA GLY A 57 3.67 -9.74 11.80
C GLY A 57 2.60 -10.46 12.61
N GLY A 58 2.22 -11.69 12.23
CA GLY A 58 1.16 -12.46 12.87
C GLY A 58 -0.26 -12.13 12.43
N LYS A 59 -0.42 -11.27 11.43
CA LYS A 59 -1.72 -10.92 10.83
C LYS A 59 -1.81 -11.46 9.40
N ASP A 60 -2.83 -12.26 9.16
CA ASP A 60 -3.05 -12.89 7.86
C ASP A 60 -3.65 -11.91 6.85
N GLU A 61 -3.25 -12.03 5.59
CA GLU A 61 -3.95 -11.42 4.46
C GLU A 61 -5.23 -12.19 4.13
N ILE A 62 -6.32 -11.46 3.91
CA ILE A 62 -7.62 -12.03 3.56
C ILE A 62 -7.55 -12.67 2.16
N GLU A 63 -6.91 -11.98 1.22
CA GLU A 63 -6.79 -12.41 -0.16
C GLU A 63 -5.38 -12.94 -0.46
N PRO A 64 -5.26 -14.04 -1.23
CA PRO A 64 -3.97 -14.51 -1.70
C PRO A 64 -3.26 -13.47 -2.56
N LEU A 65 -1.94 -13.37 -2.42
CA LEU A 65 -1.12 -12.49 -3.25
C LEU A 65 -0.67 -13.19 -4.52
N SER A 66 -0.81 -12.52 -5.66
CA SER A 66 -0.21 -12.90 -6.93
C SER A 66 -0.05 -11.69 -7.85
N ALA A 67 0.88 -11.75 -8.80
CA ALA A 67 1.08 -10.68 -9.78
C ALA A 67 -0.16 -10.41 -10.65
N GLY A 68 -1.03 -11.42 -10.84
CA GLY A 68 -2.23 -11.30 -11.68
C GLY A 68 -3.46 -10.73 -10.96
N ILE A 69 -3.49 -10.70 -9.61
CA ILE A 69 -4.66 -10.28 -8.83
C ILE A 69 -4.29 -9.15 -7.88
N LYS A 70 -3.55 -9.48 -6.84
CA LYS A 70 -3.08 -8.55 -5.80
C LYS A 70 -1.60 -8.82 -5.54
N ILE A 71 -0.73 -8.04 -6.15
CA ILE A 71 0.71 -8.28 -6.08
C ILE A 71 1.30 -8.15 -4.67
N GLY A 72 0.68 -7.40 -3.77
CA GLY A 72 1.26 -7.20 -2.45
C GLY A 72 0.30 -6.70 -1.38
N THR A 73 0.77 -6.75 -0.13
CA THR A 73 0.07 -6.19 1.04
C THR A 73 0.17 -4.67 1.06
N ASN A 74 -0.62 -4.01 1.90
CA ASN A 74 -0.29 -2.68 2.37
C ASN A 74 0.96 -2.71 3.26
N TYR A 75 1.54 -1.54 3.54
CA TYR A 75 2.57 -1.44 4.57
C TYR A 75 1.93 -1.65 5.94
N ARG A 76 2.53 -2.51 6.75
CA ARG A 76 2.16 -2.72 8.14
C ARG A 76 3.22 -2.17 9.06
N THR A 77 2.77 -1.54 10.13
CA THR A 77 3.66 -1.02 11.17
C THR A 77 4.23 -2.18 11.99
N ILE A 78 5.55 -2.26 12.03
CA ILE A 78 6.30 -3.17 12.91
C ILE A 78 6.89 -2.31 14.02
N GLY A 79 6.57 -2.62 15.27
CA GLY A 79 7.02 -1.85 16.42
C GLY A 79 8.54 -1.87 16.61
N PRO A 80 9.08 -0.91 17.39
CA PRO A 80 10.50 -0.85 17.67
C PRO A 80 11.00 -2.15 18.28
N GLY A 81 12.13 -2.68 17.76
CA GLY A 81 12.73 -3.92 18.25
C GLY A 81 11.95 -5.21 17.96
N GLN A 82 10.80 -5.13 17.31
CA GLN A 82 10.04 -6.31 16.91
C GLN A 82 10.68 -6.99 15.69
N ALA A 83 10.76 -8.32 15.74
CA ALA A 83 11.21 -9.09 14.59
C ALA A 83 10.13 -9.11 13.51
N VAL A 84 10.53 -8.89 12.25
CA VAL A 84 9.67 -9.06 11.09
C VAL A 84 9.45 -10.55 10.86
N ARG A 85 8.22 -11.01 11.05
CA ARG A 85 7.82 -12.40 10.84
C ARG A 85 6.94 -12.50 9.62
N VAL A 86 7.32 -13.39 8.70
CA VAL A 86 6.54 -13.68 7.47
C VAL A 86 6.33 -15.18 7.39
N SER A 87 5.11 -15.59 7.09
CA SER A 87 4.83 -16.95 6.65
C SER A 87 4.13 -16.95 5.29
N VAL A 88 4.41 -17.99 4.51
CA VAL A 88 3.86 -18.21 3.17
C VAL A 88 3.17 -19.56 3.17
N ASN A 89 1.88 -19.60 2.86
CA ASN A 89 1.04 -20.81 2.90
C ASN A 89 1.13 -21.57 4.24
N GLY A 90 1.27 -20.81 5.35
CA GLY A 90 1.42 -21.35 6.70
C GLY A 90 2.84 -21.74 7.10
N ALA A 91 3.79 -21.81 6.14
CA ALA A 91 5.20 -22.09 6.43
C ALA A 91 5.96 -20.79 6.77
N PRO A 92 6.66 -20.71 7.92
CA PRO A 92 7.42 -19.53 8.28
C PRO A 92 8.67 -19.38 7.43
N ILE A 93 9.04 -18.15 7.08
CA ILE A 93 10.35 -17.84 6.54
C ILE A 93 11.33 -17.74 7.70
N LEU A 94 12.26 -18.69 7.77
CA LEU A 94 13.18 -18.84 8.91
C LEU A 94 14.36 -17.88 8.86
N ALA A 95 14.73 -17.38 7.67
CA ALA A 95 15.83 -16.43 7.53
C ALA A 95 15.51 -15.11 8.25
N PRO A 96 16.46 -14.55 9.03
CA PRO A 96 16.26 -13.28 9.71
C PRO A 96 15.99 -12.15 8.70
N ILE A 97 14.86 -11.47 8.83
CA ILE A 97 14.51 -10.32 8.01
C ILE A 97 14.89 -9.06 8.80
N LYS A 98 15.97 -8.40 8.36
CA LYS A 98 16.44 -7.16 8.97
C LYS A 98 15.82 -5.98 8.26
N VAL A 99 15.15 -5.13 9.02
CA VAL A 99 14.57 -3.86 8.56
C VAL A 99 15.06 -2.77 9.52
N GLU A 100 15.53 -1.67 8.94
CA GLU A 100 16.04 -0.56 9.74
C GLU A 100 14.91 0.19 10.44
N PRO A 101 15.13 0.72 11.65
CA PRO A 101 14.16 1.58 12.34
C PRO A 101 13.81 2.82 11.50
N ASN A 102 12.58 3.31 11.66
CA ASN A 102 12.05 4.49 10.96
C ASN A 102 12.11 4.38 9.43
N SER A 103 12.06 3.16 8.89
CA SER A 103 12.20 2.91 7.44
C SER A 103 10.96 2.26 6.85
N PHE A 104 10.87 2.35 5.52
CA PHE A 104 9.94 1.55 4.72
C PHE A 104 10.72 0.44 4.03
N ALA A 105 10.18 -0.77 4.08
CA ALA A 105 10.78 -1.92 3.43
C ALA A 105 9.74 -2.73 2.66
N THR A 106 10.13 -3.16 1.47
CA THR A 106 9.36 -4.08 0.64
C THR A 106 10.06 -5.43 0.60
N LEU A 107 9.37 -6.45 1.07
CA LEU A 107 9.82 -7.84 1.09
C LEU A 107 9.34 -8.53 -0.19
N ILE A 108 10.24 -8.87 -1.09
CA ILE A 108 9.91 -9.52 -2.35
C ILE A 108 10.09 -11.02 -2.18
N LEU A 109 9.01 -11.78 -2.35
CA LEU A 109 9.06 -13.24 -2.32
C LEU A 109 9.82 -13.78 -3.54
N LYS A 110 10.72 -14.71 -3.29
CA LYS A 110 11.43 -15.48 -4.31
C LYS A 110 11.20 -16.96 -4.06
N LYS A 111 10.58 -17.64 -5.03
CA LYS A 111 10.40 -19.10 -4.96
C LYS A 111 11.73 -19.79 -5.20
N GLN A 112 12.10 -20.73 -4.33
CA GLN A 112 13.31 -21.54 -4.41
C GLN A 112 12.90 -23.00 -4.18
N GLY A 113 12.65 -23.73 -5.27
CA GLY A 113 12.02 -25.07 -5.19
C GLY A 113 10.64 -24.96 -4.54
N ASP A 114 10.42 -25.72 -3.47
CA ASP A 114 9.17 -25.72 -2.70
C ASP A 114 9.14 -24.68 -1.55
N GLN A 115 10.22 -23.92 -1.37
CA GLN A 115 10.35 -22.92 -0.31
C GLN A 115 10.30 -21.51 -0.88
N TYR A 116 10.11 -20.55 0.02
CA TYR A 116 10.19 -19.14 -0.29
C TYR A 116 11.33 -18.47 0.49
N ALA A 117 12.08 -17.65 -0.21
CA ALA A 117 13.02 -16.70 0.37
C ALA A 117 12.49 -15.28 0.19
N VAL A 118 13.07 -14.33 0.93
CA VAL A 118 12.72 -12.91 0.87
C VAL A 118 13.95 -12.12 0.46
N ALA A 119 13.79 -11.28 -0.55
CA ALA A 119 14.69 -10.15 -0.80
C ALA A 119 14.13 -8.89 -0.16
N VAL A 120 14.95 -8.17 0.60
CA VAL A 120 14.55 -6.92 1.26
C VAL A 120 14.96 -5.74 0.37
N VAL A 121 14.02 -4.88 0.06
CA VAL A 121 14.24 -3.61 -0.63
C VAL A 121 13.89 -2.47 0.33
N HIS A 122 14.85 -1.60 0.59
CA HIS A 122 14.62 -0.40 1.40
C HIS A 122 14.02 0.70 0.52
N ASP A 123 12.84 1.15 0.90
CA ASP A 123 12.08 2.14 0.15
C ASP A 123 12.44 3.53 0.65
N SER A 124 13.19 4.28 -0.15
CA SER A 124 13.59 5.65 0.22
C SER A 124 12.36 6.54 0.44
N THR A 125 12.41 7.31 1.51
CA THR A 125 11.44 8.37 1.83
C THR A 125 12.06 9.76 1.71
N GLN A 126 13.32 9.85 1.29
CA GLN A 126 14.02 11.11 1.16
C GLN A 126 13.41 12.01 0.09
N GLY A 127 13.38 13.31 0.35
CA GLY A 127 12.94 14.32 -0.61
C GLY A 127 11.44 14.39 -0.84
N GLN A 128 10.61 13.92 0.12
CA GLN A 128 9.15 14.01 -0.01
C GLN A 128 8.70 15.45 -0.27
N ASN A 129 7.83 15.62 -1.25
CA ASN A 129 7.24 16.89 -1.61
C ASN A 129 5.69 16.74 -1.54
N ALA A 130 5.07 17.46 -0.63
CA ALA A 130 3.63 17.38 -0.40
C ALA A 130 2.78 17.81 -1.61
N LEU A 131 3.37 18.58 -2.56
CA LEU A 131 2.69 19.02 -3.78
C LEU A 131 2.83 18.02 -4.95
N LYS A 132 3.68 17.01 -4.80
CA LYS A 132 3.94 16.00 -5.83
C LYS A 132 3.50 14.62 -5.38
N ALA A 133 3.17 13.76 -6.33
CA ALA A 133 2.99 12.34 -6.10
C ALA A 133 4.36 11.64 -6.13
N THR A 134 4.54 10.64 -5.28
CA THR A 134 5.70 9.73 -5.33
C THR A 134 5.32 8.53 -6.18
N LEU A 135 6.00 8.34 -7.30
CA LEU A 135 5.90 7.14 -8.11
C LEU A 135 7.15 6.29 -7.88
N ARG A 136 6.95 5.05 -7.43
CA ARG A 136 8.01 4.07 -7.20
C ARG A 136 7.87 2.93 -8.20
N PHE A 137 8.96 2.56 -8.83
CA PHE A 137 9.02 1.51 -9.82
C PHE A 137 9.87 0.34 -9.31
N TYR A 138 9.36 -0.88 -9.47
CA TYR A 138 10.06 -2.14 -9.18
C TYR A 138 10.19 -2.96 -10.45
N ASN A 139 11.42 -3.26 -10.84
CA ASN A 139 11.66 -4.25 -11.88
C ASN A 139 11.80 -5.64 -11.26
N LEU A 140 10.76 -6.48 -11.40
CA LEU A 140 10.71 -7.82 -10.81
C LEU A 140 10.89 -8.92 -11.88
N VAL A 141 11.36 -8.57 -13.07
CA VAL A 141 11.58 -9.51 -14.18
C VAL A 141 13.05 -9.92 -14.23
N GLN A 142 13.31 -11.21 -14.07
CA GLN A 142 14.66 -11.76 -14.21
C GLN A 142 15.19 -11.55 -15.64
N GLY A 143 16.44 -11.09 -15.75
CA GLY A 143 17.11 -10.91 -17.04
C GLY A 143 16.61 -9.71 -17.86
N CYS A 144 15.79 -8.83 -17.27
CA CYS A 144 15.29 -7.62 -17.92
C CYS A 144 15.99 -6.38 -17.35
N VAL A 145 16.44 -5.48 -18.21
CA VAL A 145 16.75 -4.11 -17.87
C VAL A 145 15.56 -3.27 -18.34
N ALA A 146 14.74 -2.83 -17.39
CA ALA A 146 13.45 -2.23 -17.70
C ALA A 146 13.50 -0.72 -17.89
N THR A 147 12.73 -0.22 -18.85
CA THR A 147 12.45 1.19 -19.04
C THR A 147 10.95 1.41 -18.98
N VAL A 148 10.50 2.40 -18.20
CA VAL A 148 9.08 2.80 -18.13
C VAL A 148 8.91 4.17 -18.78
N SER A 149 7.96 4.26 -19.72
CA SER A 149 7.67 5.48 -20.47
C SER A 149 6.21 5.88 -20.31
N ALA A 150 5.96 7.20 -20.31
CA ALA A 150 4.64 7.77 -20.49
C ALA A 150 4.44 8.13 -21.97
N ALA A 151 3.23 7.89 -22.49
CA ALA A 151 2.88 8.13 -23.89
C ALA A 151 3.93 7.55 -24.87
N ARG A 152 4.61 6.45 -24.48
CA ARG A 152 5.67 5.74 -25.22
C ARG A 152 6.95 6.54 -25.49
N THR A 153 6.97 7.83 -25.29
CA THR A 153 8.10 8.70 -25.68
C THR A 153 8.80 9.34 -24.49
N ILE A 154 8.06 9.61 -23.42
CA ILE A 154 8.60 10.30 -22.23
C ILE A 154 9.09 9.25 -21.24
N LYS A 155 10.40 9.06 -21.15
CA LYS A 155 10.99 8.12 -20.21
C LYS A 155 10.85 8.58 -18.78
N ILE A 156 10.17 7.81 -17.95
CA ILE A 156 9.98 8.06 -16.53
C ILE A 156 11.07 7.38 -15.71
N PHE A 157 11.35 6.11 -16.01
CA PHE A 157 12.44 5.34 -15.45
C PHE A 157 13.22 4.69 -16.57
N GLU A 158 14.54 4.79 -16.54
CA GLU A 158 15.42 4.26 -17.58
C GLU A 158 16.38 3.24 -16.99
N ASN A 159 16.60 2.18 -17.74
CA ASN A 159 17.66 1.20 -17.49
C ASN A 159 17.67 0.69 -16.05
N VAL A 160 16.51 0.33 -15.52
CA VAL A 160 16.41 -0.23 -14.17
C VAL A 160 16.72 -1.74 -14.24
N PRO A 161 17.79 -2.21 -13.59
CA PRO A 161 18.16 -3.62 -13.58
C PRO A 161 17.10 -4.48 -12.90
N ALA A 162 17.14 -5.79 -13.16
CA ALA A 162 16.30 -6.76 -12.49
C ALA A 162 16.48 -6.70 -10.95
N TRP A 163 15.39 -6.77 -10.23
CA TRP A 163 15.32 -6.72 -8.75
C TRP A 163 15.74 -5.40 -8.13
N GLU A 164 15.81 -4.34 -8.92
CA GLU A 164 16.03 -2.98 -8.44
C GLU A 164 14.75 -2.15 -8.41
N THR A 165 14.80 -1.09 -7.62
CA THR A 165 13.75 -0.08 -7.51
C THR A 165 14.29 1.31 -7.79
N ARG A 166 13.42 2.18 -8.33
CA ARG A 166 13.68 3.61 -8.49
C ARG A 166 12.43 4.38 -8.08
N HIS A 167 12.59 5.62 -7.66
CA HIS A 167 11.45 6.49 -7.41
C HIS A 167 11.64 7.88 -8.02
N ARG A 168 10.53 8.54 -8.30
CA ARG A 168 10.49 9.94 -8.77
C ARG A 168 9.31 10.67 -8.15
N PHE A 169 9.50 11.97 -7.94
CA PHE A 169 8.41 12.87 -7.60
C PHE A 169 7.86 13.46 -8.89
N ILE A 170 6.60 13.22 -9.17
CA ILE A 170 5.93 13.65 -10.39
C ILE A 170 4.75 14.55 -10.05
N ASN A 171 4.38 15.43 -10.97
CA ASN A 171 3.15 16.21 -10.83
C ASN A 171 1.95 15.25 -10.84
N PRO A 172 0.90 15.53 -10.05
CA PRO A 172 -0.29 14.69 -9.98
C PRO A 172 -1.14 14.84 -11.26
N VAL A 173 -0.73 14.15 -12.32
CA VAL A 173 -1.42 14.11 -13.62
C VAL A 173 -1.73 12.68 -13.98
N GLY A 174 -2.85 12.48 -14.70
CA GLY A 174 -3.15 11.18 -15.30
C GLY A 174 -2.13 10.87 -16.40
N ALA A 175 -1.69 9.62 -16.45
CA ALA A 175 -0.76 9.16 -17.48
C ALA A 175 -1.02 7.69 -17.83
N GLN A 176 -0.76 7.35 -19.07
CA GLN A 176 -0.69 5.97 -19.54
C GLN A 176 0.79 5.58 -19.62
N LEU A 177 1.16 4.51 -18.95
CA LEU A 177 2.54 4.02 -18.87
C LEU A 177 2.69 2.71 -19.65
N THR A 178 3.85 2.50 -20.24
CA THR A 178 4.30 1.20 -20.77
C THR A 178 5.67 0.87 -20.18
N ALA A 179 5.96 -0.41 -20.02
CA ALA A 179 7.26 -0.91 -19.62
C ALA A 179 7.88 -1.72 -20.75
N ALA A 180 9.16 -1.50 -21.01
CA ALA A 180 9.91 -2.24 -22.02
C ALA A 180 11.04 -3.06 -21.39
N CYS A 181 11.21 -4.31 -21.82
CA CYS A 181 12.33 -5.20 -21.58
C CYS A 181 13.03 -5.46 -22.92
N GLY A 182 14.07 -4.71 -23.25
CA GLY A 182 14.67 -4.76 -24.59
C GLY A 182 13.66 -4.34 -25.67
N GLN A 183 13.33 -5.26 -26.58
CA GLN A 183 12.34 -5.00 -27.64
C GLN A 183 10.90 -5.38 -27.26
N SER A 184 10.71 -6.07 -26.15
CA SER A 184 9.37 -6.47 -25.68
C SER A 184 8.75 -5.39 -24.83
N GLU A 185 7.48 -5.05 -25.11
CA GLU A 185 6.75 -4.00 -24.43
C GLU A 185 5.50 -4.56 -23.74
N SER A 186 5.17 -4.05 -22.57
CA SER A 186 3.94 -4.40 -21.84
C SER A 186 2.72 -3.81 -22.49
N SER A 187 1.53 -4.35 -22.18
CA SER A 187 0.29 -3.61 -22.38
C SER A 187 0.34 -2.29 -21.59
N PRO A 188 -0.34 -1.24 -22.09
CA PRO A 188 -0.40 0.03 -21.42
C PRO A 188 -1.13 -0.08 -20.07
N LEU A 189 -0.58 0.58 -19.04
CA LEU A 189 -1.18 0.75 -17.72
C LEU A 189 -1.71 2.18 -17.60
N GLN A 190 -3.01 2.34 -17.38
CA GLN A 190 -3.57 3.62 -16.99
C GLN A 190 -3.33 3.87 -15.51
N LEU A 191 -2.57 4.91 -15.15
CA LEU A 191 -2.43 5.33 -13.77
C LEU A 191 -3.76 5.89 -13.25
N PRO A 192 -4.10 5.63 -11.98
CA PRO A 192 -5.23 6.32 -11.34
C PRO A 192 -4.96 7.83 -11.29
N ALA A 193 -5.97 8.61 -10.97
CA ALA A 193 -5.78 10.03 -10.69
C ALA A 193 -4.83 10.19 -9.50
N LEU A 194 -3.62 10.68 -9.78
CA LEU A 194 -2.61 10.88 -8.75
C LEU A 194 -3.00 12.05 -7.87
N GLN A 195 -2.71 11.95 -6.58
CA GLN A 195 -2.98 13.00 -5.60
C GLN A 195 -1.65 13.61 -5.11
N PRO A 196 -1.63 14.93 -4.80
CA PRO A 196 -0.51 15.54 -4.09
C PRO A 196 -0.21 14.79 -2.79
N GLY A 197 1.07 14.52 -2.51
CA GLY A 197 1.51 13.73 -1.37
C GLY A 197 1.23 12.22 -1.47
N GLY A 198 0.45 11.77 -2.49
CA GLY A 198 0.12 10.37 -2.70
C GLY A 198 1.34 9.53 -3.07
N ARG A 199 1.30 8.25 -2.68
CA ARG A 199 2.35 7.27 -2.96
C ARG A 199 1.79 6.16 -3.84
N TYR A 200 2.50 5.87 -4.91
CA TYR A 200 2.08 4.90 -5.93
C TYR A 200 3.25 4.00 -6.27
N SER A 201 2.99 2.72 -6.33
CA SER A 201 3.97 1.74 -6.80
C SER A 201 3.53 1.16 -8.14
N ILE A 202 4.48 1.03 -9.05
CA ILE A 202 4.33 0.31 -10.31
C ILE A 202 5.33 -0.83 -10.36
N PHE A 203 4.91 -1.95 -10.93
CA PHE A 203 5.68 -3.18 -10.96
C PHE A 203 5.72 -3.71 -12.38
N VAL A 204 6.90 -4.07 -12.85
CA VAL A 204 7.02 -4.93 -14.02
C VAL A 204 7.28 -6.35 -13.56
N THR A 205 6.46 -7.29 -14.04
CA THR A 205 6.48 -8.72 -13.71
C THR A 205 6.39 -9.56 -14.97
N GLY A 206 6.32 -10.88 -14.85
CA GLY A 206 6.25 -11.80 -15.97
C GLY A 206 7.64 -12.17 -16.50
N GLU A 207 7.73 -12.39 -17.80
CA GLU A 207 8.96 -12.75 -18.49
C GLU A 207 9.51 -11.57 -19.29
N SER A 208 10.82 -11.56 -19.57
CA SER A 208 11.45 -10.50 -20.38
C SER A 208 10.88 -10.42 -21.80
N SER A 209 10.39 -11.53 -22.34
CA SER A 209 9.71 -11.63 -23.63
C SER A 209 8.25 -11.16 -23.59
N LYS A 210 7.62 -11.14 -22.40
CA LYS A 210 6.23 -10.77 -22.18
C LYS A 210 6.09 -10.05 -20.84
N PRO A 211 6.64 -8.82 -20.72
CA PRO A 211 6.53 -8.04 -19.49
C PRO A 211 5.09 -7.60 -19.24
N VAL A 212 4.69 -7.60 -17.97
CA VAL A 212 3.38 -7.13 -17.51
C VAL A 212 3.60 -5.97 -16.57
N LEU A 213 3.00 -4.81 -16.89
CA LEU A 213 3.04 -3.62 -16.03
C LEU A 213 1.76 -3.53 -15.22
N SER A 214 1.90 -3.41 -13.91
CA SER A 214 0.79 -3.21 -12.97
C SER A 214 1.10 -2.08 -12.00
N GLY A 215 0.08 -1.57 -11.33
CA GLY A 215 0.25 -0.46 -10.39
C GLY A 215 -0.78 -0.47 -9.28
N ARG A 216 -0.43 0.19 -8.17
CA ARG A 216 -1.31 0.35 -7.02
C ARG A 216 -1.04 1.64 -6.26
N VAL A 217 -2.03 2.08 -5.49
CA VAL A 217 -1.85 3.08 -4.43
C VAL A 217 -1.23 2.40 -3.22
N ASP A 218 -0.21 3.02 -2.63
CA ASP A 218 0.42 2.51 -1.42
C ASP A 218 -0.38 2.97 -0.18
N GLY A 219 -0.87 2.01 0.59
CA GLY A 219 -1.55 2.23 1.87
C GLY A 219 -0.68 1.79 3.05
N VAL A 220 -0.98 2.33 4.24
CA VAL A 220 -0.41 1.91 5.54
C VAL A 220 -1.56 1.43 6.42
N GLU A 221 -1.38 0.29 7.12
CA GLU A 221 -2.30 -0.32 8.09
C GLU A 221 -1.66 -0.38 9.49
#